data_22047462f14aad4cf914137c5d47e6e5
#
_entry.id   22047462f14aad4cf914137c5d47e6e5
#
_cell.length_a   1.000
_cell.length_b   1.000
_cell.length_c   1.000
_cell.angle_alpha   90.00
_cell.angle_beta   90.00
_cell.angle_gamma   90.00
#
_symmetry.space_group_name_H-M   'P 1'
#
loop_
_entity.id
_entity.type
_entity.pdbx_description
1 polymer ?
#
loop_
_entity_poly.entity_id
_entity_poly.type
_entity_poly.pdbx_seq_one_letter_code
_entity_poly.pdbx_strand_id
1 'polypeptide(L)'
;MQKRLKQLFWAGFCLVWGWIVLNSVFRWRHNGPAALAVGAVLAAGAWALSRWVLPRLNGLSQRRWRAVFYTAFALYAAAFAAMAWLLAEVPIMDQAVVLESLPDLLAHGRFSVWSGYYIVCNNNLGLALLLGGWYWLAGLFGLAPDASLTGVAPGIALNVLALLASVALLCLLARRILKTNAAVALTFLLCAAFAPFWLYSPCFYSDTLSMPFGLLALLAFERWRREARPARRLALAAGAGAAVFFGYAVKGSVVVIAVALAIQFFLQTNPRRALASLAALLAAFGLLAGGYRLWQRAWLIDWTDEEALALPVQLWFCYGSHDDGNYSQEDYEAAMSVDTVAERKTLLNRRITANYAAYSPLELGEFVTRKAVITWGDGLYNAEEFLATPQRANWTHAFILEGQPGYMPLVYYCQAYLFMVQLLVLAGAARAVRRPVGGPRMLAGVSVTGLILFLSLWETKARYAFNFTPFLLLLAAAALLEPPAEES
;
A
#
# COMPACT_ATOMS: atom_id res chain seq x y z
N MET A 1 15.50 16.11 -23.98
CA MET A 1 15.53 14.69 -23.59
C MET A 1 14.57 14.40 -22.43
N GLN A 2 14.67 15.05 -21.28
CA GLN A 2 13.81 14.80 -20.11
C GLN A 2 12.31 14.97 -20.36
N LYS A 3 11.89 15.99 -21.13
CA LYS A 3 10.48 16.20 -21.49
C LYS A 3 9.91 14.99 -22.25
N ARG A 4 10.64 14.47 -23.24
CA ARG A 4 10.23 13.29 -24.01
C ARG A 4 10.15 12.02 -23.15
N LEU A 5 11.10 11.82 -22.23
CA LEU A 5 11.07 10.69 -21.30
C LEU A 5 9.83 10.73 -20.40
N LYS A 6 9.48 11.90 -19.86
CA LYS A 6 8.25 12.08 -19.07
C LYS A 6 7.01 11.80 -19.92
N GLN A 7 6.96 12.26 -21.17
CA GLN A 7 5.84 12.00 -22.09
C GLN A 7 5.69 10.50 -22.38
N LEU A 8 6.79 9.82 -22.70
CA LEU A 8 6.80 8.38 -22.96
C LEU A 8 6.33 7.58 -21.72
N PHE A 9 6.82 7.96 -20.55
CA PHE A 9 6.35 7.34 -19.30
C PHE A 9 4.83 7.48 -19.14
N TRP A 10 4.29 8.71 -19.24
CA TRP A 10 2.86 8.92 -19.05
C TRP A 10 2.02 8.27 -20.15
N ALA A 11 2.52 8.17 -21.38
CA ALA A 11 1.86 7.44 -22.46
C ALA A 11 1.80 5.94 -22.16
N GLY A 12 2.93 5.34 -21.76
CA GLY A 12 2.96 3.93 -21.32
C GLY A 12 2.07 3.66 -20.11
N PHE A 13 2.09 4.57 -19.12
CA PHE A 13 1.20 4.48 -17.97
C PHE A 13 -0.28 4.52 -18.37
N CYS A 14 -0.67 5.45 -19.28
CA CYS A 14 -2.03 5.51 -19.80
C CYS A 14 -2.46 4.22 -20.48
N LEU A 15 -1.59 3.60 -21.28
CA LEU A 15 -1.91 2.36 -21.98
C LEU A 15 -2.13 1.21 -20.98
N VAL A 16 -1.19 1.02 -20.06
CA VAL A 16 -1.27 -0.06 -19.05
C VAL A 16 -2.45 0.17 -18.11
N TRP A 17 -2.59 1.39 -17.58
CA TRP A 17 -3.67 1.72 -16.66
C TRP A 17 -5.04 1.66 -17.32
N GLY A 18 -5.17 2.18 -18.54
CA GLY A 18 -6.39 2.09 -19.34
C GLY A 18 -6.77 0.65 -19.65
N TRP A 19 -5.79 -0.22 -19.95
CA TRP A 19 -6.00 -1.65 -20.13
C TRP A 19 -6.54 -2.31 -18.85
N ILE A 20 -5.95 -2.01 -17.68
CA ILE A 20 -6.42 -2.51 -16.39
C ILE A 20 -7.87 -2.08 -16.12
N VAL A 21 -8.16 -0.78 -16.28
CA VAL A 21 -9.51 -0.23 -16.07
C VAL A 21 -10.53 -0.92 -16.97
N LEU A 22 -10.24 -1.00 -18.28
CA LEU A 22 -11.13 -1.63 -19.25
C LEU A 22 -11.45 -3.08 -18.88
N ASN A 23 -10.41 -3.86 -18.59
CA ASN A 23 -10.60 -5.27 -18.23
C ASN A 23 -11.30 -5.43 -16.88
N SER A 24 -11.02 -4.55 -15.89
CA SER A 24 -11.73 -4.56 -14.60
C SER A 24 -13.22 -4.35 -14.76
N VAL A 25 -13.64 -3.45 -15.66
CA VAL A 25 -15.07 -3.22 -15.93
C VAL A 25 -15.76 -4.47 -16.48
N PHE A 26 -15.15 -5.15 -17.44
CA PHE A 26 -15.80 -6.30 -18.12
C PHE A 26 -15.63 -7.64 -17.39
N ARG A 27 -14.64 -7.76 -16.50
CA ARG A 27 -14.34 -9.00 -15.78
C ARG A 27 -14.74 -8.98 -14.31
N TRP A 28 -15.25 -7.84 -13.82
CA TRP A 28 -15.78 -7.82 -12.45
C TRP A 28 -17.00 -8.74 -12.34
N ARG A 29 -17.02 -9.56 -11.29
CA ARG A 29 -18.02 -10.63 -11.05
C ARG A 29 -19.49 -10.17 -11.00
N HIS A 30 -19.73 -8.85 -10.87
CA HIS A 30 -21.06 -8.25 -10.87
C HIS A 30 -21.22 -7.34 -12.10
N ASN A 31 -22.15 -6.38 -12.08
CA ASN A 31 -22.38 -5.46 -13.19
C ASN A 31 -21.34 -4.32 -13.22
N GLY A 32 -20.16 -4.57 -13.79
CA GLY A 32 -19.07 -3.60 -13.90
C GLY A 32 -19.45 -2.34 -14.70
N PRO A 33 -20.15 -2.41 -15.85
CA PRO A 33 -20.63 -1.22 -16.55
C PRO A 33 -21.52 -0.31 -15.71
N ALA A 34 -22.42 -0.87 -14.89
CA ALA A 34 -23.23 -0.08 -13.97
C ALA A 34 -22.39 0.60 -12.88
N ALA A 35 -21.45 -0.14 -12.28
CA ALA A 35 -20.51 0.42 -11.30
C ALA A 35 -19.63 1.52 -11.93
N LEU A 36 -19.18 1.34 -13.17
CA LEU A 36 -18.42 2.36 -13.92
C LEU A 36 -19.26 3.62 -14.15
N ALA A 37 -20.55 3.48 -14.54
CA ALA A 37 -21.44 4.63 -14.73
C ALA A 37 -21.61 5.41 -13.43
N VAL A 38 -21.80 4.75 -12.29
CA VAL A 38 -21.83 5.41 -10.97
C VAL A 38 -20.48 6.04 -10.65
N GLY A 39 -19.37 5.36 -10.92
CA GLY A 39 -18.02 5.90 -10.75
C GLY A 39 -17.78 7.16 -11.59
N ALA A 40 -18.28 7.21 -12.82
CA ALA A 40 -18.22 8.40 -13.67
C ALA A 40 -19.05 9.57 -13.09
N VAL A 41 -20.24 9.30 -12.53
CA VAL A 41 -21.05 10.31 -11.83
C VAL A 41 -20.30 10.83 -10.61
N LEU A 42 -19.70 9.95 -9.80
CA LEU A 42 -18.87 10.35 -8.67
C LEU A 42 -17.65 11.20 -9.10
N ALA A 43 -17.00 10.84 -10.22
CA ALA A 43 -15.90 11.63 -10.79
C ALA A 43 -16.36 13.02 -11.25
N ALA A 44 -17.53 13.12 -11.90
CA ALA A 44 -18.13 14.40 -12.28
C ALA A 44 -18.50 15.23 -11.04
N GLY A 45 -19.06 14.61 -10.00
CA GLY A 45 -19.35 15.26 -8.72
C GLY A 45 -18.09 15.79 -8.03
N ALA A 46 -17.01 14.99 -7.97
CA ALA A 46 -15.72 15.41 -7.43
C ALA A 46 -15.10 16.55 -8.25
N TRP A 47 -15.23 16.51 -9.57
CA TRP A 47 -14.82 17.59 -10.46
C TRP A 47 -15.61 18.87 -10.19
N ALA A 48 -16.95 18.79 -10.14
CA ALA A 48 -17.81 19.92 -9.83
C ALA A 48 -17.48 20.54 -8.47
N LEU A 49 -17.31 19.71 -7.45
CA LEU A 49 -16.90 20.12 -6.11
C LEU A 49 -15.55 20.86 -6.14
N SER A 50 -14.58 20.33 -6.89
CA SER A 50 -13.25 20.92 -7.01
C SER A 50 -13.25 22.26 -7.75
N ARG A 51 -14.22 22.52 -8.65
CA ARG A 51 -14.30 23.74 -9.46
C ARG A 51 -15.18 24.83 -8.84
N TRP A 52 -16.27 24.46 -8.20
CA TRP A 52 -17.27 25.43 -7.79
C TRP A 52 -17.37 25.67 -6.28
N VAL A 53 -17.05 24.66 -5.46
CA VAL A 53 -17.22 24.73 -4.01
C VAL A 53 -15.89 24.94 -3.30
N LEU A 54 -14.95 24.04 -3.50
CA LEU A 54 -13.68 24.04 -2.76
C LEU A 54 -12.80 25.27 -3.01
N PRO A 55 -12.79 25.94 -4.18
CA PRO A 55 -12.02 27.17 -4.37
C PRO A 55 -12.36 28.28 -3.38
N ARG A 56 -13.59 28.30 -2.85
CA ARG A 56 -14.00 29.27 -1.81
C ARG A 56 -13.16 29.17 -0.54
N LEU A 57 -12.62 27.96 -0.25
CA LEU A 57 -11.74 27.74 0.89
C LEU A 57 -10.38 28.46 0.75
N ASN A 58 -9.97 28.79 -0.47
CA ASN A 58 -8.72 29.53 -0.72
C ASN A 58 -8.81 30.99 -0.22
N GLY A 59 -10.03 31.55 -0.15
CA GLY A 59 -10.28 32.89 0.40
C GLY A 59 -10.30 32.96 1.93
N LEU A 60 -10.25 31.83 2.64
CA LEU A 60 -10.22 31.84 4.09
C LEU A 60 -8.87 32.32 4.60
N SER A 61 -8.90 33.12 5.68
CA SER A 61 -7.68 33.45 6.43
C SER A 61 -7.03 32.16 6.96
N GLN A 62 -5.71 32.16 7.11
CA GLN A 62 -4.96 30.98 7.56
C GLN A 62 -5.44 30.46 8.94
N ARG A 63 -5.88 31.34 9.83
CA ARG A 63 -6.44 30.96 11.12
C ARG A 63 -7.78 30.24 10.98
N ARG A 64 -8.69 30.77 10.15
CA ARG A 64 -10.01 30.17 9.89
C ARG A 64 -9.84 28.83 9.15
N TRP A 65 -8.97 28.78 8.15
CA TRP A 65 -8.69 27.55 7.44
C TRP A 65 -8.17 26.44 8.38
N ARG A 66 -7.19 26.77 9.24
CA ARG A 66 -6.66 25.80 10.22
C ARG A 66 -7.75 25.30 11.15
N ALA A 67 -8.59 26.20 11.67
CA ALA A 67 -9.70 25.82 12.54
C ALA A 67 -10.65 24.85 11.84
N VAL A 68 -11.11 25.18 10.62
CA VAL A 68 -12.00 24.31 9.84
C VAL A 68 -11.36 22.94 9.56
N PHE A 69 -10.11 22.93 9.09
CA PHE A 69 -9.44 21.69 8.73
C PHE A 69 -9.18 20.80 9.96
N TYR A 70 -8.63 21.33 11.04
CA TYR A 70 -8.34 20.53 12.24
C TYR A 70 -9.62 20.06 12.94
N THR A 71 -10.69 20.85 12.95
CA THR A 71 -11.99 20.39 13.47
C THR A 71 -12.54 19.25 12.61
N ALA A 72 -12.54 19.38 11.28
CA ALA A 72 -13.00 18.32 10.37
C ALA A 72 -12.15 17.06 10.53
N PHE A 73 -10.83 17.20 10.64
CA PHE A 73 -9.91 16.07 10.82
C PHE A 73 -10.12 15.38 12.19
N ALA A 74 -10.34 16.16 13.27
CA ALA A 74 -10.61 15.60 14.60
C ALA A 74 -11.94 14.83 14.64
N LEU A 75 -13.00 15.37 14.02
CA LEU A 75 -14.28 14.67 13.89
C LEU A 75 -14.16 13.40 13.07
N TYR A 76 -13.43 13.45 11.96
CA TYR A 76 -13.11 12.28 11.16
C TYR A 76 -12.35 11.23 11.99
N ALA A 77 -11.30 11.63 12.70
CA ALA A 77 -10.50 10.73 13.52
C ALA A 77 -11.33 10.07 14.63
N ALA A 78 -12.21 10.81 15.28
CA ALA A 78 -13.12 10.27 16.29
C ALA A 78 -14.11 9.24 15.69
N ALA A 79 -14.75 9.59 14.56
CA ALA A 79 -15.65 8.69 13.85
C ALA A 79 -14.90 7.45 13.34
N PHE A 80 -13.67 7.62 12.83
CA PHE A 80 -12.83 6.55 12.33
C PHE A 80 -12.42 5.58 13.44
N ALA A 81 -12.02 6.07 14.62
CA ALA A 81 -11.72 5.25 15.78
C ALA A 81 -12.97 4.51 16.30
N ALA A 82 -14.12 5.18 16.34
CA ALA A 82 -15.39 4.55 16.72
C ALA A 82 -15.78 3.42 15.72
N MET A 83 -15.60 3.66 14.42
CA MET A 83 -15.88 2.64 13.41
C MET A 83 -14.92 1.45 13.54
N ALA A 84 -13.62 1.71 13.73
CA ALA A 84 -12.64 0.65 13.94
C ALA A 84 -13.00 -0.26 15.14
N TRP A 85 -13.54 0.34 16.20
CA TRP A 85 -14.03 -0.37 17.36
C TRP A 85 -15.30 -1.19 17.08
N LEU A 86 -16.24 -0.65 16.29
CA LEU A 86 -17.46 -1.36 15.88
C LEU A 86 -17.15 -2.51 14.93
N LEU A 87 -16.15 -2.36 14.07
CA LEU A 87 -15.71 -3.36 13.10
C LEU A 87 -14.67 -4.33 13.68
N ALA A 88 -14.33 -4.25 14.98
CA ALA A 88 -13.34 -5.13 15.60
C ALA A 88 -13.63 -6.60 15.31
N GLU A 89 -12.61 -7.33 14.89
CA GLU A 89 -12.68 -8.70 14.42
C GLU A 89 -11.77 -9.63 15.25
N VAL A 90 -12.02 -10.92 15.18
CA VAL A 90 -11.07 -11.93 15.62
C VAL A 90 -9.99 -12.03 14.53
N PRO A 91 -8.70 -11.80 14.87
CA PRO A 91 -7.62 -11.92 13.90
C PRO A 91 -7.60 -13.29 13.22
N ILE A 92 -7.31 -13.32 11.92
CA ILE A 92 -7.26 -14.52 11.10
C ILE A 92 -5.92 -14.65 10.38
N MET A 93 -5.62 -15.82 9.84
CA MET A 93 -4.42 -16.10 9.03
C MET A 93 -3.13 -15.63 9.75
N ASP A 94 -2.21 -15.05 9.01
CA ASP A 94 -0.93 -14.53 9.53
C ASP A 94 -1.11 -13.42 10.58
N GLN A 95 -2.21 -12.66 10.55
CA GLN A 95 -2.50 -11.64 11.55
C GLN A 95 -2.71 -12.31 12.94
N ALA A 96 -3.43 -13.44 12.99
CA ALA A 96 -3.63 -14.21 14.20
C ALA A 96 -2.29 -14.75 14.72
N VAL A 97 -1.54 -15.40 13.85
CA VAL A 97 -0.24 -16.00 14.21
C VAL A 97 0.74 -14.95 14.74
N VAL A 98 0.80 -13.79 14.09
CA VAL A 98 1.63 -12.68 14.55
C VAL A 98 1.19 -12.21 15.93
N LEU A 99 -0.12 -12.01 16.16
CA LEU A 99 -0.63 -11.61 17.49
C LEU A 99 -0.32 -12.65 18.58
N GLU A 100 -0.55 -13.94 18.29
CA GLU A 100 -0.29 -15.06 19.19
C GLU A 100 1.19 -15.25 19.53
N SER A 101 2.10 -14.80 18.65
CA SER A 101 3.54 -14.87 18.89
C SER A 101 4.08 -13.75 19.77
N LEU A 102 3.33 -12.64 19.95
CA LEU A 102 3.80 -11.49 20.73
C LEU A 102 4.08 -11.79 22.22
N PRO A 103 3.31 -12.62 22.92
CA PRO A 103 3.65 -13.00 24.31
C PRO A 103 5.03 -13.62 24.43
N ASP A 104 5.46 -14.47 23.48
CA ASP A 104 6.81 -15.06 23.45
C ASP A 104 7.88 -13.98 23.31
N LEU A 105 7.71 -13.05 22.34
CA LEU A 105 8.59 -11.92 22.15
C LEU A 105 8.67 -11.01 23.40
N LEU A 106 7.53 -10.71 24.00
CA LEU A 106 7.46 -9.81 25.16
C LEU A 106 8.07 -10.42 26.43
N ALA A 107 7.94 -11.73 26.60
CA ALA A 107 8.50 -12.44 27.75
C ALA A 107 10.01 -12.65 27.65
N HIS A 108 10.53 -12.97 26.45
CA HIS A 108 11.90 -13.43 26.25
C HIS A 108 12.79 -12.45 25.49
N GLY A 109 12.22 -11.38 24.90
CA GLY A 109 12.92 -10.45 23.99
C GLY A 109 13.30 -11.09 22.65
N ARG A 110 12.82 -12.31 22.37
CA ARG A 110 13.06 -13.08 21.14
C ARG A 110 11.90 -14.06 20.90
N PHE A 111 11.82 -14.61 19.69
CA PHE A 111 10.90 -15.69 19.38
C PHE A 111 11.56 -17.05 19.70
N SER A 112 11.24 -17.63 20.84
CA SER A 112 11.76 -18.94 21.27
C SER A 112 10.87 -20.07 20.76
N VAL A 113 9.56 -19.97 20.96
CA VAL A 113 8.57 -20.96 20.51
C VAL A 113 8.20 -20.76 19.04
N TRP A 114 8.17 -19.52 18.58
CA TRP A 114 7.71 -19.14 17.24
C TRP A 114 8.82 -19.01 16.20
N SER A 115 10.06 -19.41 16.50
CA SER A 115 11.18 -19.35 15.55
C SER A 115 10.86 -20.06 14.23
N GLY A 116 10.27 -21.26 14.28
CA GLY A 116 9.88 -22.03 13.09
C GLY A 116 8.95 -21.25 12.15
N TYR A 117 7.92 -20.60 12.69
CA TYR A 117 7.02 -19.77 11.89
C TYR A 117 7.78 -18.62 11.19
N TYR A 118 8.67 -17.91 11.90
CA TYR A 118 9.41 -16.79 11.31
C TYR A 118 10.57 -17.21 10.40
N ILE A 119 11.01 -18.48 10.43
CA ILE A 119 11.86 -19.05 9.40
C ILE A 119 11.07 -19.22 8.10
N VAL A 120 9.83 -19.74 8.17
CA VAL A 120 8.91 -19.91 7.02
C VAL A 120 8.40 -18.56 6.51
N CYS A 121 7.84 -17.74 7.39
CA CYS A 121 7.15 -16.48 7.11
C CYS A 121 7.98 -15.26 7.56
N ASN A 122 9.25 -15.17 7.15
CA ASN A 122 10.15 -14.09 7.55
C ASN A 122 9.66 -12.68 7.15
N ASN A 123 8.80 -12.59 6.14
CA ASN A 123 8.14 -11.35 5.73
C ASN A 123 7.24 -10.73 6.82
N ASN A 124 6.74 -11.52 7.77
CA ASN A 124 5.89 -11.05 8.87
C ASN A 124 6.70 -10.59 10.11
N LEU A 125 8.02 -10.83 10.14
CA LEU A 125 8.85 -10.52 11.29
C LEU A 125 8.90 -9.03 11.61
N GLY A 126 9.02 -8.17 10.61
CA GLY A 126 9.01 -6.72 10.81
C GLY A 126 7.68 -6.19 11.33
N LEU A 127 6.57 -6.79 10.90
CA LEU A 127 5.23 -6.52 11.44
C LEU A 127 5.16 -6.92 12.92
N ALA A 128 5.63 -8.13 13.26
CA ALA A 128 5.63 -8.62 14.63
C ALA A 128 6.48 -7.73 15.57
N LEU A 129 7.61 -7.25 15.12
CA LEU A 129 8.46 -6.33 15.90
C LEU A 129 7.79 -4.96 16.10
N LEU A 130 7.13 -4.43 15.07
CA LEU A 130 6.39 -3.16 15.19
C LEU A 130 5.24 -3.31 16.20
N LEU A 131 4.45 -4.38 16.09
CA LEU A 131 3.39 -4.69 17.03
C LEU A 131 3.94 -5.01 18.41
N GLY A 132 5.00 -5.80 18.53
CA GLY A 132 5.65 -6.14 19.80
C GLY A 132 6.10 -4.90 20.57
N GLY A 133 6.75 -3.94 19.91
CA GLY A 133 7.10 -2.65 20.51
C GLY A 133 5.88 -1.86 20.98
N TRP A 134 4.80 -1.87 20.21
CA TRP A 134 3.56 -1.21 20.58
C TRP A 134 2.84 -1.89 21.74
N TYR A 135 2.76 -3.23 21.75
CA TYR A 135 2.18 -4.00 22.85
C TYR A 135 3.03 -3.95 24.12
N TRP A 136 4.36 -3.79 23.99
CA TRP A 136 5.20 -3.48 25.15
C TRP A 136 4.78 -2.18 25.83
N LEU A 137 4.50 -1.12 25.07
CA LEU A 137 3.95 0.13 25.61
C LEU A 137 2.54 -0.07 26.19
N ALA A 138 1.67 -0.83 25.52
CA ALA A 138 0.32 -1.13 25.99
C ALA A 138 0.34 -1.94 27.30
N GLY A 139 1.34 -2.81 27.47
CA GLY A 139 1.58 -3.59 28.69
C GLY A 139 1.81 -2.73 29.92
N LEU A 140 2.32 -1.49 29.78
CA LEU A 140 2.43 -0.54 30.88
C LEU A 140 1.05 -0.14 31.46
N PHE A 141 -0.02 -0.36 30.71
CA PHE A 141 -1.42 -0.14 31.09
C PHE A 141 -2.18 -1.43 31.37
N GLY A 142 -1.47 -2.58 31.50
CA GLY A 142 -2.06 -3.87 31.77
C GLY A 142 -2.75 -4.55 30.57
N LEU A 143 -2.48 -4.10 29.34
CA LEU A 143 -3.05 -4.67 28.12
C LEU A 143 -2.08 -5.68 27.52
N ALA A 144 -2.52 -6.94 27.38
CA ALA A 144 -1.75 -8.03 26.78
C ALA A 144 -2.29 -8.41 25.40
N PRO A 145 -1.44 -8.92 24.49
CA PRO A 145 -1.89 -9.38 23.18
C PRO A 145 -2.61 -10.74 23.33
N ASP A 146 -3.86 -10.77 22.94
CA ASP A 146 -4.68 -11.98 22.77
C ASP A 146 -5.81 -11.71 21.77
N ALA A 147 -6.56 -12.77 21.41
CA ALA A 147 -7.65 -12.67 20.45
C ALA A 147 -8.95 -12.05 21.02
N SER A 148 -9.00 -11.68 22.29
CA SER A 148 -10.14 -10.99 22.90
C SER A 148 -10.25 -9.55 22.42
N LEU A 149 -11.43 -8.92 22.58
CA LEU A 149 -11.64 -7.52 22.21
C LEU A 149 -10.67 -6.56 22.91
N THR A 150 -10.32 -6.83 24.16
CA THR A 150 -9.33 -6.05 24.92
C THR A 150 -7.91 -6.31 24.44
N GLY A 151 -7.62 -7.55 24.06
CA GLY A 151 -6.31 -7.97 23.57
C GLY A 151 -5.99 -7.41 22.17
N VAL A 152 -6.98 -7.30 21.28
CA VAL A 152 -6.78 -6.70 19.95
C VAL A 152 -6.80 -5.17 19.96
N ALA A 153 -7.36 -4.53 20.98
CA ALA A 153 -7.54 -3.08 21.05
C ALA A 153 -6.25 -2.26 20.81
N PRO A 154 -5.08 -2.61 21.38
CA PRO A 154 -3.84 -1.91 21.07
C PRO A 154 -3.44 -2.00 19.58
N GLY A 155 -3.58 -3.18 18.97
CA GLY A 155 -3.32 -3.38 17.55
C GLY A 155 -4.22 -2.51 16.67
N ILE A 156 -5.53 -2.48 16.97
CA ILE A 156 -6.51 -1.61 16.31
C ILE A 156 -6.11 -0.12 16.48
N ALA A 157 -5.72 0.29 17.68
CA ALA A 157 -5.30 1.67 17.94
C ALA A 157 -4.06 2.05 17.10
N LEU A 158 -3.05 1.20 17.02
CA LEU A 158 -1.87 1.42 16.16
C LEU A 158 -2.28 1.55 14.69
N ASN A 159 -3.18 0.70 14.23
CA ASN A 159 -3.65 0.70 12.85
C ASN A 159 -4.45 1.98 12.52
N VAL A 160 -5.34 2.41 13.40
CA VAL A 160 -6.05 3.69 13.30
C VAL A 160 -5.06 4.85 13.20
N LEU A 161 -4.04 4.87 14.07
CA LEU A 161 -2.99 5.90 14.02
C LEU A 161 -2.22 5.88 12.70
N ALA A 162 -1.87 4.70 12.16
CA ALA A 162 -1.17 4.57 10.89
C ALA A 162 -2.01 5.08 9.70
N LEU A 163 -3.30 4.73 9.66
CA LEU A 163 -4.22 5.20 8.62
C LEU A 163 -4.47 6.72 8.72
N LEU A 164 -4.71 7.25 9.93
CA LEU A 164 -4.85 8.70 10.14
C LEU A 164 -3.57 9.46 9.80
N ALA A 165 -2.39 8.91 10.15
CA ALA A 165 -1.10 9.47 9.74
C ALA A 165 -0.95 9.48 8.21
N SER A 166 -1.40 8.43 7.53
CA SER A 166 -1.39 8.36 6.05
C SER A 166 -2.28 9.43 5.43
N VAL A 167 -3.50 9.64 5.95
CA VAL A 167 -4.40 10.71 5.51
C VAL A 167 -3.77 12.10 5.75
N ALA A 168 -3.19 12.32 6.94
CA ALA A 168 -2.51 13.58 7.27
C ALA A 168 -1.31 13.85 6.35
N LEU A 169 -0.48 12.82 6.07
CA LEU A 169 0.65 12.91 5.14
C LEU A 169 0.20 13.21 3.71
N LEU A 170 -0.89 12.58 3.25
CA LEU A 170 -1.49 12.88 1.94
C LEU A 170 -1.96 14.35 1.86
N CYS A 171 -2.66 14.84 2.87
CA CYS A 171 -3.08 16.24 2.96
C CYS A 171 -1.88 17.19 2.96
N LEU A 172 -0.81 16.84 3.67
CA LEU A 172 0.44 17.61 3.69
C LEU A 172 1.12 17.60 2.31
N LEU A 173 1.18 16.46 1.63
CA LEU A 173 1.71 16.34 0.27
C LEU A 173 0.87 17.14 -0.72
N ALA A 174 -0.45 17.04 -0.67
CA ALA A 174 -1.35 17.85 -1.48
C ALA A 174 -1.10 19.35 -1.27
N ARG A 175 -0.94 19.80 -0.02
CA ARG A 175 -0.59 21.19 0.30
C ARG A 175 0.72 21.63 -0.32
N ARG A 176 1.73 20.76 -0.30
CA ARG A 176 3.07 21.06 -0.85
C ARG A 176 3.12 21.04 -2.38
N ILE A 177 2.39 20.12 -2.99
CA ILE A 177 2.40 19.90 -4.45
C ILE A 177 1.45 20.87 -5.15
N LEU A 178 0.23 21.03 -4.64
CA LEU A 178 -0.84 21.79 -5.27
C LEU A 178 -1.05 23.19 -4.66
N LYS A 179 -0.44 23.49 -3.52
CA LYS A 179 -0.30 24.80 -2.86
C LYS A 179 -1.62 25.52 -2.47
N THR A 180 -2.77 24.84 -2.50
CA THR A 180 -4.08 25.47 -2.19
C THR A 180 -4.81 24.79 -1.03
N ASN A 181 -5.70 25.52 -0.34
CA ASN A 181 -6.57 24.94 0.68
C ASN A 181 -7.59 23.96 0.04
N ALA A 182 -8.07 24.30 -1.15
CA ALA A 182 -8.96 23.44 -1.93
C ALA A 182 -8.33 22.05 -2.19
N ALA A 183 -7.02 22.01 -2.48
CA ALA A 183 -6.31 20.75 -2.70
C ALA A 183 -6.27 19.88 -1.43
N VAL A 184 -6.01 20.47 -0.28
CA VAL A 184 -6.02 19.76 1.00
C VAL A 184 -7.42 19.22 1.30
N ALA A 185 -8.45 20.07 1.13
CA ALA A 185 -9.84 19.67 1.36
C ALA A 185 -10.29 18.55 0.42
N LEU A 186 -9.96 18.65 -0.88
CA LEU A 186 -10.29 17.61 -1.84
C LEU A 186 -9.60 16.27 -1.48
N THR A 187 -8.31 16.31 -1.19
CA THR A 187 -7.56 15.11 -0.80
C THR A 187 -8.14 14.49 0.47
N PHE A 188 -8.46 15.31 1.46
CA PHE A 188 -9.11 14.85 2.69
C PHE A 188 -10.46 14.18 2.40
N LEU A 189 -11.33 14.81 1.59
CA LEU A 189 -12.63 14.26 1.22
C LEU A 189 -12.51 12.97 0.43
N LEU A 190 -11.55 12.87 -0.50
CA LEU A 190 -11.26 11.62 -1.21
C LEU A 190 -10.83 10.51 -0.24
N CYS A 191 -10.03 10.81 0.77
CA CYS A 191 -9.66 9.82 1.79
C CYS A 191 -10.84 9.45 2.68
N ALA A 192 -11.62 10.43 3.12
CA ALA A 192 -12.75 10.21 4.03
C ALA A 192 -13.89 9.42 3.40
N ALA A 193 -14.12 9.59 2.09
CA ALA A 193 -15.11 8.83 1.32
C ALA A 193 -14.60 7.46 0.83
N PHE A 194 -13.32 7.14 0.99
CA PHE A 194 -12.74 5.88 0.57
C PHE A 194 -13.08 4.78 1.59
N ALA A 195 -14.18 4.06 1.36
CA ALA A 195 -14.70 3.04 2.28
C ALA A 195 -13.66 1.99 2.69
N PRO A 196 -12.74 1.51 1.82
CA PRO A 196 -11.73 0.54 2.25
C PRO A 196 -10.84 1.02 3.40
N PHE A 197 -10.59 2.34 3.58
CA PHE A 197 -9.89 2.81 4.78
C PHE A 197 -10.68 2.52 6.06
N TRP A 198 -12.01 2.68 6.02
CA TRP A 198 -12.89 2.37 7.14
C TRP A 198 -12.96 0.87 7.41
N LEU A 199 -13.07 0.06 6.35
CA LEU A 199 -13.15 -1.40 6.45
C LEU A 199 -11.84 -2.00 7.00
N TYR A 200 -10.69 -1.46 6.60
CA TYR A 200 -9.38 -1.86 7.10
C TYR A 200 -9.02 -1.24 8.44
N SER A 201 -9.87 -0.38 9.03
CA SER A 201 -9.53 0.29 10.29
C SER A 201 -9.27 -0.66 11.47
N PRO A 202 -9.94 -1.83 11.62
CA PRO A 202 -9.60 -2.81 12.66
C PRO A 202 -8.43 -3.73 12.29
N CYS A 203 -8.07 -3.83 11.00
CA CYS A 203 -7.12 -4.82 10.48
C CYS A 203 -5.65 -4.35 10.67
N PHE A 204 -5.06 -4.58 11.82
CA PHE A 204 -3.67 -4.19 12.14
C PHE A 204 -2.67 -5.14 11.46
N TYR A 205 -2.57 -5.04 10.14
CA TYR A 205 -1.73 -5.90 9.31
C TYR A 205 -0.77 -5.09 8.41
N SER A 206 0.10 -5.80 7.72
CA SER A 206 1.17 -5.18 6.92
C SER A 206 0.66 -4.23 5.83
N ASP A 207 -0.56 -4.45 5.32
CA ASP A 207 -1.17 -3.66 4.24
C ASP A 207 -1.40 -2.19 4.66
N THR A 208 -1.83 -1.97 5.88
CA THR A 208 -2.13 -0.65 6.46
C THR A 208 -0.92 -0.03 7.16
N LEU A 209 -0.24 -0.84 8.00
CA LEU A 209 0.87 -0.36 8.83
C LEU A 209 2.10 0.06 8.02
N SER A 210 2.23 -0.41 6.76
CA SER A 210 3.31 0.02 5.85
C SER A 210 3.03 1.34 5.11
N MET A 211 1.76 1.80 5.01
CA MET A 211 1.38 2.99 4.21
C MET A 211 2.11 4.28 4.60
N PRO A 212 2.24 4.66 5.89
CA PRO A 212 2.88 5.90 6.27
C PRO A 212 4.31 6.02 5.75
N PHE A 213 5.04 4.91 5.70
CA PHE A 213 6.45 4.90 5.30
C PHE A 213 6.65 5.24 3.83
N GLY A 214 5.79 4.75 2.94
CA GLY A 214 5.81 5.13 1.52
C GLY A 214 5.53 6.62 1.32
N LEU A 215 4.59 7.18 2.08
CA LEU A 215 4.28 8.60 2.04
C LEU A 215 5.39 9.47 2.66
N LEU A 216 6.06 9.00 3.71
CA LEU A 216 7.24 9.67 4.27
C LEU A 216 8.38 9.71 3.26
N ALA A 217 8.63 8.62 2.53
CA ALA A 217 9.62 8.60 1.45
C ALA A 217 9.27 9.61 0.33
N LEU A 218 8.00 9.70 -0.07
CA LEU A 218 7.51 10.69 -1.03
C LEU A 218 7.67 12.13 -0.50
N LEU A 219 7.39 12.36 0.78
CA LEU A 219 7.56 13.66 1.42
C LEU A 219 9.05 14.05 1.52
N ALA A 220 9.93 13.10 1.84
CA ALA A 220 11.37 13.31 1.86
C ALA A 220 11.88 13.69 0.46
N PHE A 221 11.42 13.00 -0.59
CA PHE A 221 11.71 13.34 -1.99
C PHE A 221 11.20 14.73 -2.38
N GLU A 222 9.97 15.11 -1.98
CA GLU A 222 9.43 16.45 -2.27
C GLU A 222 10.27 17.55 -1.61
N ARG A 223 10.79 17.32 -0.42
CA ARG A 223 11.73 18.23 0.23
C ARG A 223 13.10 18.20 -0.45
N TRP A 224 13.60 17.02 -0.81
CA TRP A 224 14.89 16.81 -1.46
C TRP A 224 15.01 17.62 -2.76
N ARG A 225 13.98 17.57 -3.61
CA ARG A 225 14.00 18.28 -4.91
C ARG A 225 14.08 19.80 -4.78
N ARG A 226 13.58 20.35 -3.66
CA ARG A 226 13.58 21.80 -3.36
C ARG A 226 14.78 22.26 -2.55
N GLU A 227 15.58 21.35 -2.02
CA GLU A 227 16.68 21.68 -1.14
C GLU A 227 17.92 22.09 -1.96
N ALA A 228 18.47 23.27 -1.66
CA ALA A 228 19.64 23.78 -2.32
C ALA A 228 20.97 23.29 -1.67
N ARG A 229 20.94 23.04 -0.35
CA ARG A 229 22.13 22.68 0.44
C ARG A 229 22.49 21.20 0.24
N PRO A 230 23.70 20.85 -0.28
CA PRO A 230 24.07 19.47 -0.60
C PRO A 230 23.93 18.51 0.58
N ALA A 231 24.43 18.88 1.77
CA ALA A 231 24.37 18.02 2.95
C ALA A 231 22.93 17.70 3.37
N ARG A 232 22.03 18.68 3.37
CA ARG A 232 20.60 18.46 3.69
C ARG A 232 19.90 17.63 2.62
N ARG A 233 20.28 17.80 1.35
CA ARG A 233 19.78 16.99 0.25
C ARG A 233 20.15 15.51 0.44
N LEU A 234 21.41 15.22 0.82
CA LEU A 234 21.84 13.86 1.12
C LEU A 234 21.14 13.29 2.35
N ALA A 235 20.97 14.09 3.41
CA ALA A 235 20.20 13.69 4.59
C ALA A 235 18.74 13.34 4.26
N LEU A 236 18.10 14.11 3.36
CA LEU A 236 16.74 13.80 2.89
C LEU A 236 16.68 12.54 2.02
N ALA A 237 17.69 12.27 1.19
CA ALA A 237 17.79 11.02 0.44
C ALA A 237 18.03 9.82 1.38
N ALA A 238 18.88 9.96 2.38
CA ALA A 238 19.08 8.96 3.43
C ALA A 238 17.80 8.72 4.24
N GLY A 239 17.08 9.79 4.62
CA GLY A 239 15.78 9.70 5.29
C GLY A 239 14.72 8.99 4.45
N ALA A 240 14.71 9.20 3.12
CA ALA A 240 13.86 8.44 2.22
C ALA A 240 14.25 6.96 2.21
N GLY A 241 15.55 6.63 2.20
CA GLY A 241 16.07 5.26 2.30
C GLY A 241 15.67 4.57 3.60
N ALA A 242 15.75 5.28 4.73
CA ALA A 242 15.31 4.78 6.02
C ALA A 242 13.78 4.55 6.05
N ALA A 243 12.99 5.48 5.52
CA ALA A 243 11.54 5.32 5.44
C ALA A 243 11.16 4.10 4.57
N VAL A 244 11.83 3.92 3.42
CA VAL A 244 11.62 2.73 2.58
C VAL A 244 12.02 1.44 3.32
N PHE A 245 13.13 1.45 4.08
CA PHE A 245 13.52 0.29 4.89
C PHE A 245 12.46 -0.09 5.91
N PHE A 246 11.98 0.85 6.72
CA PHE A 246 10.93 0.53 7.72
C PHE A 246 9.64 0.04 7.06
N GLY A 247 9.23 0.64 5.94
CA GLY A 247 8.11 0.15 5.16
C GLY A 247 8.34 -1.26 4.59
N TYR A 248 9.54 -1.53 4.06
CA TYR A 248 9.95 -2.84 3.53
C TYR A 248 9.98 -3.91 4.64
N ALA A 249 10.46 -3.58 5.82
CA ALA A 249 10.48 -4.51 6.96
C ALA A 249 9.07 -4.95 7.36
N VAL A 250 8.07 -4.05 7.26
CA VAL A 250 6.65 -4.36 7.51
C VAL A 250 6.01 -5.04 6.31
N LYS A 251 6.30 -4.57 5.07
CA LYS A 251 5.75 -5.13 3.81
C LYS A 251 6.74 -4.97 2.66
N GLY A 252 7.23 -6.10 2.16
CA GLY A 252 8.29 -6.16 1.15
C GLY A 252 8.05 -5.31 -0.10
N SER A 253 6.79 -5.16 -0.56
CA SER A 253 6.44 -4.38 -1.76
C SER A 253 6.82 -2.91 -1.68
N VAL A 254 7.02 -2.33 -0.49
CA VAL A 254 7.45 -0.93 -0.31
C VAL A 254 8.82 -0.65 -0.94
N VAL A 255 9.67 -1.67 -1.12
CA VAL A 255 10.98 -1.50 -1.79
C VAL A 255 10.87 -0.97 -3.22
N VAL A 256 9.74 -1.18 -3.89
CA VAL A 256 9.45 -0.64 -5.22
C VAL A 256 9.61 0.89 -5.26
N ILE A 257 9.33 1.56 -4.14
CA ILE A 257 9.49 3.02 -4.01
C ILE A 257 10.98 3.43 -4.08
N ALA A 258 11.91 2.59 -3.60
CA ALA A 258 13.34 2.88 -3.74
C ALA A 258 13.77 2.93 -5.21
N VAL A 259 13.27 2.01 -6.04
CA VAL A 259 13.51 2.00 -7.49
C VAL A 259 12.94 3.26 -8.13
N ALA A 260 11.71 3.63 -7.76
CA ALA A 260 11.07 4.85 -8.25
C ALA A 260 11.87 6.12 -7.84
N LEU A 261 12.37 6.19 -6.61
CA LEU A 261 13.24 7.28 -6.14
C LEU A 261 14.55 7.35 -6.92
N ALA A 262 15.20 6.22 -7.17
CA ALA A 262 16.41 6.14 -7.99
C ALA A 262 16.17 6.75 -9.38
N ILE A 263 15.12 6.33 -10.07
CA ILE A 263 14.72 6.87 -11.37
C ILE A 263 14.51 8.41 -11.28
N GLN A 264 13.79 8.87 -10.23
CA GLN A 264 13.50 10.29 -10.07
C GLN A 264 14.75 11.12 -9.76
N PHE A 265 15.73 10.60 -9.02
CA PHE A 265 16.99 11.31 -8.80
C PHE A 265 17.70 11.62 -10.11
N PHE A 266 17.77 10.67 -11.04
CA PHE A 266 18.36 10.89 -12.37
C PHE A 266 17.53 11.81 -13.27
N LEU A 267 16.22 11.82 -13.12
CA LEU A 267 15.33 12.69 -13.90
C LEU A 267 15.26 14.14 -13.38
N GLN A 268 15.68 14.41 -12.13
CA GLN A 268 15.53 15.72 -11.50
C GLN A 268 16.84 16.48 -11.33
N THR A 269 18.00 15.83 -11.50
CA THR A 269 19.30 16.47 -11.29
C THR A 269 20.38 15.90 -12.22
N ASN A 270 21.59 16.47 -12.16
CA ASN A 270 22.71 15.94 -12.92
C ASN A 270 23.20 14.57 -12.38
N PRO A 271 23.88 13.75 -13.20
CA PRO A 271 24.27 12.39 -12.82
C PRO A 271 25.08 12.30 -11.53
N ARG A 272 26.01 13.24 -11.28
CA ARG A 272 26.85 13.23 -10.07
C ARG A 272 26.02 13.40 -8.81
N ARG A 273 25.06 14.34 -8.80
CA ARG A 273 24.16 14.58 -7.66
C ARG A 273 23.14 13.44 -7.53
N ALA A 274 22.67 12.89 -8.64
CA ALA A 274 21.79 11.72 -8.63
C ALA A 274 22.47 10.51 -7.98
N LEU A 275 23.71 10.20 -8.39
CA LEU A 275 24.52 9.13 -7.81
C LEU A 275 24.80 9.33 -6.32
N ALA A 276 25.14 10.55 -5.89
CA ALA A 276 25.35 10.86 -4.48
C ALA A 276 24.06 10.68 -3.65
N SER A 277 22.90 11.07 -4.19
CA SER A 277 21.60 10.87 -3.53
C SER A 277 21.22 9.40 -3.49
N LEU A 278 21.44 8.66 -4.58
CA LEU A 278 21.23 7.22 -4.62
C LEU A 278 22.14 6.49 -3.63
N ALA A 279 23.42 6.86 -3.57
CA ALA A 279 24.36 6.29 -2.59
C ALA A 279 23.91 6.55 -1.14
N ALA A 280 23.43 7.77 -0.83
CA ALA A 280 22.91 8.10 0.50
C ALA A 280 21.64 7.29 0.85
N LEU A 281 20.73 7.11 -0.12
CA LEU A 281 19.53 6.27 0.05
C LEU A 281 19.91 4.81 0.31
N LEU A 282 20.79 4.25 -0.56
CA LEU A 282 21.22 2.86 -0.45
C LEU A 282 22.05 2.59 0.80
N ALA A 283 22.90 3.54 1.23
CA ALA A 283 23.66 3.43 2.47
C ALA A 283 22.75 3.38 3.69
N ALA A 284 21.74 4.28 3.78
CA ALA A 284 20.81 4.28 4.89
C ALA A 284 19.95 3.00 4.90
N PHE A 285 19.39 2.60 3.75
CA PHE A 285 18.64 1.36 3.62
C PHE A 285 19.52 0.14 3.98
N GLY A 286 20.71 0.04 3.39
CA GLY A 286 21.61 -1.11 3.57
C GLY A 286 22.14 -1.24 4.99
N LEU A 287 22.48 -0.13 5.66
CA LEU A 287 22.90 -0.15 7.08
C LEU A 287 21.76 -0.65 7.99
N LEU A 288 20.55 -0.15 7.77
CA LEU A 288 19.38 -0.60 8.55
C LEU A 288 19.04 -2.05 8.24
N ALA A 289 19.03 -2.46 6.97
CA ALA A 289 18.76 -3.84 6.55
C ALA A 289 19.81 -4.82 7.05
N GLY A 290 21.09 -4.43 6.97
CA GLY A 290 22.21 -5.21 7.50
C GLY A 290 22.15 -5.38 9.01
N GLY A 291 21.93 -4.29 9.75
CA GLY A 291 21.75 -4.31 11.20
C GLY A 291 20.54 -5.17 11.63
N TYR A 292 19.41 -5.01 10.92
CA TYR A 292 18.21 -5.82 11.11
C TYR A 292 18.47 -7.31 10.88
N ARG A 293 19.17 -7.66 9.78
CA ARG A 293 19.52 -9.05 9.47
C ARG A 293 20.48 -9.66 10.48
N LEU A 294 21.49 -8.88 10.92
CA LEU A 294 22.42 -9.32 11.97
C LEU A 294 21.68 -9.58 13.28
N TRP A 295 20.78 -8.70 13.69
CA TRP A 295 19.97 -8.88 14.89
C TRP A 295 19.05 -10.10 14.81
N GLN A 296 18.39 -10.32 13.68
CA GLN A 296 17.58 -11.53 13.43
C GLN A 296 18.41 -12.80 13.64
N ARG A 297 19.62 -12.83 13.03
CA ARG A 297 20.50 -14.00 13.04
C ARG A 297 21.15 -14.25 14.40
N ALA A 298 21.55 -13.20 15.11
CA ALA A 298 22.32 -13.31 16.34
C ALA A 298 21.45 -13.54 17.58
N TRP A 299 20.19 -13.08 17.55
CA TRP A 299 19.41 -13.02 18.78
C TRP A 299 17.93 -13.33 18.64
N LEU A 300 17.28 -12.84 17.59
CA LEU A 300 15.82 -12.74 17.57
C LEU A 300 15.14 -14.09 17.27
N ILE A 301 15.75 -14.91 16.43
CA ILE A 301 15.20 -16.19 15.93
C ILE A 301 16.26 -17.28 16.08
N ASP A 302 15.86 -18.47 16.51
CA ASP A 302 16.66 -19.68 16.39
C ASP A 302 16.59 -20.21 14.95
N TRP A 303 17.73 -20.23 14.25
CA TRP A 303 17.85 -20.66 12.86
C TRP A 303 18.30 -22.12 12.71
N THR A 304 18.23 -22.93 13.77
CA THR A 304 18.68 -24.33 13.72
C THR A 304 17.98 -25.11 12.61
N ASP A 305 16.68 -24.87 12.42
CA ASP A 305 15.86 -25.57 11.42
C ASP A 305 15.76 -24.81 10.07
N GLU A 306 16.68 -23.89 9.78
CA GLU A 306 16.59 -23.06 8.55
C GLU A 306 16.53 -23.93 7.29
N GLU A 307 17.41 -24.92 7.13
CA GLU A 307 17.43 -25.77 5.94
C GLU A 307 16.14 -26.59 5.80
N ALA A 308 15.54 -27.01 6.89
CA ALA A 308 14.30 -27.79 6.88
C ALA A 308 13.05 -26.92 6.62
N LEU A 309 13.02 -25.67 7.09
CA LEU A 309 11.81 -24.86 7.11
C LEU A 309 11.80 -23.67 6.17
N ALA A 310 12.97 -23.07 5.85
CA ALA A 310 12.98 -21.81 5.11
C ALA A 310 12.43 -21.95 3.67
N LEU A 311 11.46 -21.11 3.37
CA LEU A 311 10.86 -21.02 2.05
C LEU A 311 11.60 -19.97 1.21
N PRO A 312 12.15 -20.35 0.06
CA PRO A 312 12.84 -19.42 -0.82
C PRO A 312 11.82 -18.53 -1.55
N VAL A 313 12.26 -17.33 -1.91
CA VAL A 313 11.44 -16.33 -2.62
C VAL A 313 10.79 -16.85 -3.90
N GLN A 314 11.37 -17.89 -4.51
CA GLN A 314 10.84 -18.58 -5.68
C GLN A 314 9.43 -19.14 -5.47
N LEU A 315 9.02 -19.43 -4.23
CA LEU A 315 7.69 -19.97 -3.97
C LEU A 315 6.60 -18.96 -4.37
N TRP A 316 6.77 -17.69 -4.01
CA TRP A 316 5.80 -16.64 -4.37
C TRP A 316 5.79 -16.32 -5.88
N PHE A 317 6.93 -16.50 -6.58
CA PHE A 317 6.98 -16.46 -8.03
C PHE A 317 6.30 -17.70 -8.65
N CYS A 318 6.40 -18.86 -8.00
CA CYS A 318 5.71 -20.07 -8.45
C CYS A 318 4.20 -19.89 -8.35
N TYR A 319 3.67 -19.46 -7.20
CA TYR A 319 2.27 -19.08 -7.04
C TYR A 319 1.83 -18.07 -8.12
N GLY A 320 2.67 -17.07 -8.40
CA GLY A 320 2.41 -16.04 -9.39
C GLY A 320 2.50 -16.49 -10.85
N SER A 321 2.83 -17.77 -11.16
CA SER A 321 3.12 -18.24 -12.51
C SER A 321 2.05 -19.09 -13.17
N HIS A 322 0.98 -19.47 -12.47
CA HIS A 322 -0.11 -20.31 -12.99
C HIS A 322 -1.47 -19.98 -12.36
N ASP A 323 -2.54 -20.62 -12.81
CA ASP A 323 -3.93 -20.45 -12.38
C ASP A 323 -4.37 -18.98 -12.36
N ASP A 324 -4.73 -18.46 -11.19
CA ASP A 324 -5.06 -17.05 -10.97
C ASP A 324 -3.90 -16.27 -10.34
N GLY A 325 -2.74 -16.92 -10.19
CA GLY A 325 -1.56 -16.34 -9.55
C GLY A 325 -1.69 -16.18 -8.02
N ASN A 326 -2.63 -16.88 -7.40
CA ASN A 326 -2.85 -16.90 -5.95
C ASN A 326 -2.00 -17.97 -5.26
N TYR A 327 -2.09 -18.03 -3.92
CA TYR A 327 -1.54 -19.10 -3.10
C TYR A 327 -1.96 -20.48 -3.64
N SER A 328 -0.99 -21.40 -3.75
CA SER A 328 -1.20 -22.79 -4.17
C SER A 328 -0.71 -23.72 -3.08
N GLN A 329 -1.63 -24.49 -2.51
CA GLN A 329 -1.29 -25.53 -1.53
C GLN A 329 -0.39 -26.60 -2.13
N GLU A 330 -0.60 -26.97 -3.41
CA GLU A 330 0.21 -27.93 -4.12
C GLU A 330 1.68 -27.48 -4.23
N ASP A 331 1.92 -26.21 -4.60
CA ASP A 331 3.29 -25.67 -4.68
C ASP A 331 3.96 -25.57 -3.32
N TYR A 332 3.18 -25.23 -2.28
CA TYR A 332 3.67 -25.23 -0.90
C TYR A 332 4.10 -26.62 -0.45
N GLU A 333 3.25 -27.64 -0.65
CA GLU A 333 3.55 -29.03 -0.30
C GLU A 333 4.72 -29.57 -1.12
N ALA A 334 4.79 -29.26 -2.41
CA ALA A 334 5.92 -29.61 -3.25
C ALA A 334 7.22 -28.97 -2.76
N ALA A 335 7.20 -27.70 -2.33
CA ALA A 335 8.37 -27.06 -1.74
C ALA A 335 8.79 -27.74 -0.43
N MET A 336 7.83 -28.14 0.40
CA MET A 336 8.11 -28.80 1.69
C MET A 336 8.46 -30.29 1.56
N SER A 337 8.29 -30.89 0.38
CA SER A 337 8.62 -32.33 0.14
C SER A 337 10.10 -32.58 -0.06
N VAL A 338 10.95 -31.56 -0.10
CA VAL A 338 12.41 -31.67 -0.24
C VAL A 338 13.11 -31.03 0.95
N ASP A 339 14.29 -31.58 1.32
CA ASP A 339 14.90 -31.34 2.62
C ASP A 339 15.66 -30.01 2.73
N THR A 340 16.23 -29.52 1.61
CA THR A 340 17.13 -28.35 1.65
C THR A 340 16.56 -27.15 0.89
N VAL A 341 16.95 -25.94 1.32
CA VAL A 341 16.62 -24.68 0.62
C VAL A 341 17.12 -24.68 -0.83
N ALA A 342 18.26 -25.31 -1.12
CA ALA A 342 18.83 -25.40 -2.47
C ALA A 342 17.96 -26.27 -3.38
N GLU A 343 17.48 -27.40 -2.89
CA GLU A 343 16.56 -28.29 -3.62
C GLU A 343 15.21 -27.61 -3.87
N ARG A 344 14.65 -26.90 -2.86
CA ARG A 344 13.43 -26.08 -3.01
C ARG A 344 13.58 -25.06 -4.13
N LYS A 345 14.67 -24.31 -4.15
CA LYS A 345 14.97 -23.35 -5.23
C LYS A 345 15.00 -24.02 -6.60
N THR A 346 15.65 -25.16 -6.69
CA THR A 346 15.79 -25.91 -7.96
C THR A 346 14.43 -26.41 -8.43
N LEU A 347 13.65 -27.02 -7.54
CA LEU A 347 12.31 -27.54 -7.83
C LEU A 347 11.39 -26.40 -8.30
N LEU A 348 11.32 -25.29 -7.53
CA LEU A 348 10.44 -24.17 -7.83
C LEU A 348 10.84 -23.46 -9.12
N ASN A 349 12.14 -23.28 -9.39
CA ASN A 349 12.58 -22.71 -10.67
C ASN A 349 12.17 -23.58 -11.87
N ARG A 350 12.21 -24.91 -11.74
CA ARG A 350 11.72 -25.82 -12.79
C ARG A 350 10.21 -25.67 -12.99
N ARG A 351 9.41 -25.60 -11.89
CA ARG A 351 7.97 -25.38 -11.97
C ARG A 351 7.64 -24.05 -12.64
N ILE A 352 8.25 -22.95 -12.21
CA ILE A 352 8.07 -21.61 -12.81
C ILE A 352 8.35 -21.65 -14.31
N THR A 353 9.47 -22.27 -14.71
CA THR A 353 9.85 -22.38 -16.13
C THR A 353 8.82 -23.20 -16.91
N ALA A 354 8.37 -24.32 -16.36
CA ALA A 354 7.37 -25.18 -16.98
C ALA A 354 6.03 -24.46 -17.13
N ASN A 355 5.58 -23.76 -16.08
CA ASN A 355 4.32 -23.01 -16.09
C ASN A 355 4.32 -21.94 -17.20
N TYR A 356 5.39 -21.12 -17.28
CA TYR A 356 5.47 -20.10 -18.34
C TYR A 356 5.68 -20.70 -19.74
N ALA A 357 6.38 -21.82 -19.88
CA ALA A 357 6.55 -22.49 -21.16
C ALA A 357 5.27 -23.16 -21.68
N ALA A 358 4.31 -23.43 -20.80
CA ALA A 358 3.01 -23.99 -21.18
C ALA A 358 2.09 -22.97 -21.87
N TYR A 359 2.31 -21.66 -21.66
CA TYR A 359 1.47 -20.63 -22.26
C TYR A 359 1.89 -20.32 -23.70
N SER A 360 0.94 -20.31 -24.61
CA SER A 360 1.07 -19.54 -25.86
C SER A 360 1.13 -18.02 -25.56
N PRO A 361 1.60 -17.18 -26.49
CA PRO A 361 1.64 -15.73 -26.28
C PRO A 361 0.27 -15.11 -25.94
N LEU A 362 -0.82 -15.65 -26.49
CA LEU A 362 -2.18 -15.17 -26.20
C LEU A 362 -2.63 -15.57 -24.79
N GLU A 363 -2.39 -16.81 -24.39
CA GLU A 363 -2.70 -17.30 -23.04
C GLU A 363 -1.89 -16.59 -21.98
N LEU A 364 -0.62 -16.29 -22.24
CA LEU A 364 0.20 -15.48 -21.34
C LEU A 364 -0.36 -14.05 -21.18
N GLY A 365 -0.79 -13.43 -22.28
CA GLY A 365 -1.45 -12.14 -22.26
C GLY A 365 -2.73 -12.15 -21.45
N GLU A 366 -3.55 -13.20 -21.60
CA GLU A 366 -4.78 -13.43 -20.84
C GLU A 366 -4.50 -13.64 -19.36
N PHE A 367 -3.51 -14.46 -19.02
CA PHE A 367 -3.07 -14.72 -17.65
C PHE A 367 -2.61 -13.44 -16.94
N VAL A 368 -1.72 -12.66 -17.56
CA VAL A 368 -1.25 -11.39 -16.99
C VAL A 368 -2.39 -10.40 -16.82
N THR A 369 -3.34 -10.35 -17.77
CA THR A 369 -4.53 -9.51 -17.68
C THR A 369 -5.41 -9.91 -16.51
N ARG A 370 -5.67 -11.21 -16.33
CA ARG A 370 -6.46 -11.74 -15.20
C ARG A 370 -5.84 -11.37 -13.86
N LYS A 371 -4.52 -11.58 -13.70
CA LYS A 371 -3.79 -11.15 -12.51
C LYS A 371 -3.91 -9.64 -12.24
N ALA A 372 -3.78 -8.83 -13.28
CA ALA A 372 -3.92 -7.38 -13.15
C ALA A 372 -5.34 -6.97 -12.70
N VAL A 373 -6.36 -7.63 -13.21
CA VAL A 373 -7.76 -7.40 -12.78
C VAL A 373 -7.98 -7.83 -11.32
N ILE A 374 -7.47 -9.00 -10.91
CA ILE A 374 -7.55 -9.45 -9.52
C ILE A 374 -6.89 -8.43 -8.59
N THR A 375 -5.71 -7.94 -8.94
CA THR A 375 -4.96 -7.00 -8.10
C THR A 375 -5.58 -5.60 -8.03
N TRP A 376 -6.04 -5.07 -9.18
CA TRP A 376 -6.41 -3.66 -9.32
C TRP A 376 -7.90 -3.42 -9.57
N GLY A 377 -8.68 -4.48 -9.74
CA GLY A 377 -10.10 -4.41 -10.12
C GLY A 377 -11.09 -4.68 -8.99
N ASP A 378 -10.63 -4.92 -7.76
CA ASP A 378 -11.49 -5.14 -6.60
C ASP A 378 -11.57 -3.88 -5.72
N GLY A 379 -12.77 -3.33 -5.61
CA GLY A 379 -13.04 -2.12 -4.81
C GLY A 379 -13.02 -2.34 -3.30
N LEU A 380 -13.17 -3.59 -2.83
CA LEU A 380 -13.05 -3.95 -1.41
C LEU A 380 -11.62 -4.24 -0.98
N TYR A 381 -10.71 -4.54 -1.93
CA TYR A 381 -9.33 -4.95 -1.63
C TYR A 381 -9.25 -6.18 -0.72
N ASN A 382 -10.16 -7.13 -0.85
CA ASN A 382 -10.31 -8.30 0.03
C ASN A 382 -10.58 -7.95 1.51
N ALA A 383 -11.17 -6.79 1.84
CA ALA A 383 -11.48 -6.43 3.24
C ALA A 383 -12.49 -7.41 3.87
N GLU A 384 -13.38 -8.01 3.07
CA GLU A 384 -14.37 -8.99 3.52
C GLU A 384 -13.75 -10.22 4.15
N GLU A 385 -12.55 -10.65 3.72
CA GLU A 385 -11.85 -11.79 4.33
C GLU A 385 -11.55 -11.52 5.81
N PHE A 386 -11.12 -10.29 6.15
CA PHE A 386 -10.81 -9.90 7.53
C PHE A 386 -12.05 -9.65 8.37
N LEU A 387 -13.12 -9.12 7.79
CA LEU A 387 -14.34 -8.73 8.50
C LEU A 387 -15.34 -9.88 8.69
N ALA A 388 -14.99 -11.10 8.28
CA ALA A 388 -15.88 -12.27 8.34
C ALA A 388 -16.13 -12.78 9.77
N THR A 389 -15.24 -12.48 10.74
CA THR A 389 -15.26 -13.00 12.10
C THR A 389 -15.33 -11.87 13.14
N PRO A 390 -16.47 -11.15 13.25
CA PRO A 390 -16.57 -10.01 14.16
C PRO A 390 -16.50 -10.42 15.63
N GLN A 391 -15.86 -9.59 16.46
CA GLN A 391 -15.73 -9.79 17.91
C GLN A 391 -17.09 -9.75 18.64
N ARG A 392 -18.05 -9.01 18.13
CA ARG A 392 -19.37 -8.81 18.72
C ARG A 392 -20.41 -8.37 17.72
N ALA A 393 -21.63 -8.84 17.85
CA ALA A 393 -22.76 -8.45 17.01
C ALA A 393 -23.10 -6.96 17.19
N ASN A 394 -23.26 -6.25 16.05
CA ASN A 394 -23.69 -4.85 16.01
C ASN A 394 -24.29 -4.52 14.63
N TRP A 395 -24.81 -3.29 14.44
CA TRP A 395 -25.50 -2.85 13.26
C TRP A 395 -24.63 -2.85 11.98
N THR A 396 -23.30 -2.78 12.09
CA THR A 396 -22.40 -2.76 10.92
C THR A 396 -22.45 -4.07 10.15
N HIS A 397 -22.79 -5.18 10.82
CA HIS A 397 -22.89 -6.51 10.19
C HIS A 397 -23.92 -6.53 9.04
N ALA A 398 -24.96 -5.70 9.12
CA ALA A 398 -25.91 -5.57 8.04
C ALA A 398 -25.30 -5.10 6.71
N PHE A 399 -24.09 -4.54 6.74
CA PHE A 399 -23.37 -4.00 5.58
C PHE A 399 -22.12 -4.78 5.21
N ILE A 400 -21.42 -5.39 6.18
CA ILE A 400 -20.09 -5.99 5.94
C ILE A 400 -20.12 -7.51 5.75
N LEU A 401 -21.18 -8.19 6.24
CA LEU A 401 -21.27 -9.63 6.11
C LEU A 401 -22.03 -10.01 4.83
N GLU A 402 -21.46 -10.97 4.09
CA GLU A 402 -22.08 -11.50 2.88
C GLU A 402 -23.48 -12.05 3.16
N GLY A 403 -24.41 -11.84 2.24
CA GLY A 403 -25.81 -12.23 2.38
C GLY A 403 -26.68 -11.26 3.17
N GLN A 404 -26.12 -10.25 3.82
CA GLN A 404 -26.88 -9.21 4.51
C GLN A 404 -27.37 -8.11 3.54
N PRO A 405 -28.50 -7.43 3.85
CA PRO A 405 -29.13 -6.48 2.92
C PRO A 405 -28.24 -5.32 2.47
N GLY A 406 -27.36 -4.83 3.32
CA GLY A 406 -26.45 -3.72 3.04
C GLY A 406 -25.14 -4.11 2.35
N TYR A 407 -24.81 -5.42 2.25
CA TYR A 407 -23.55 -5.89 1.72
C TYR A 407 -23.36 -5.51 0.25
N MET A 408 -24.29 -5.90 -0.62
CA MET A 408 -24.19 -5.56 -2.05
C MET A 408 -24.15 -4.06 -2.34
N PRO A 409 -24.96 -3.19 -1.71
CA PRO A 409 -24.79 -1.74 -1.78
C PRO A 409 -23.38 -1.26 -1.43
N LEU A 410 -22.77 -1.81 -0.39
CA LEU A 410 -21.39 -1.48 0.00
C LEU A 410 -20.38 -1.94 -1.07
N VAL A 411 -20.51 -3.17 -1.57
CA VAL A 411 -19.67 -3.73 -2.65
C VAL A 411 -19.74 -2.82 -3.90
N TYR A 412 -20.94 -2.45 -4.33
CA TYR A 412 -21.12 -1.54 -5.48
C TYR A 412 -20.56 -0.14 -5.22
N TYR A 413 -20.71 0.40 -4.01
CA TYR A 413 -20.11 1.68 -3.64
C TYR A 413 -18.58 1.63 -3.72
N CYS A 414 -17.96 0.62 -3.12
CA CYS A 414 -16.49 0.45 -3.15
C CYS A 414 -15.98 0.31 -4.58
N GLN A 415 -16.68 -0.47 -5.41
CA GLN A 415 -16.30 -0.66 -6.81
C GLN A 415 -16.49 0.60 -7.65
N ALA A 416 -17.60 1.30 -7.51
CA ALA A 416 -17.83 2.57 -8.19
C ALA A 416 -16.81 3.63 -7.77
N TYR A 417 -16.45 3.65 -6.49
CA TYR A 417 -15.42 4.55 -5.98
C TYR A 417 -14.02 4.22 -6.55
N LEU A 418 -13.67 2.94 -6.63
CA LEU A 418 -12.44 2.50 -7.28
C LEU A 418 -12.43 2.96 -8.75
N PHE A 419 -13.51 2.75 -9.51
CA PHE A 419 -13.60 3.21 -10.90
C PHE A 419 -13.51 4.74 -11.00
N MET A 420 -14.11 5.49 -10.09
CA MET A 420 -13.91 6.94 -10.01
C MET A 420 -12.42 7.31 -9.90
N VAL A 421 -11.71 6.71 -8.95
CA VAL A 421 -10.27 6.97 -8.75
C VAL A 421 -9.48 6.58 -9.99
N GLN A 422 -9.76 5.41 -10.57
CA GLN A 422 -9.09 4.92 -11.78
C GLN A 422 -9.30 5.85 -12.98
N LEU A 423 -10.53 6.32 -13.21
CA LEU A 423 -10.85 7.29 -14.27
C LEU A 423 -10.12 8.62 -14.06
N LEU A 424 -10.08 9.12 -12.83
CA LEU A 424 -9.37 10.36 -12.50
C LEU A 424 -7.85 10.22 -12.72
N VAL A 425 -7.27 9.10 -12.30
CA VAL A 425 -5.85 8.80 -12.54
C VAL A 425 -5.56 8.73 -14.04
N LEU A 426 -6.40 8.04 -14.82
CA LEU A 426 -6.28 7.93 -16.28
C LEU A 426 -6.38 9.31 -16.94
N ALA A 427 -7.36 10.13 -16.56
CA ALA A 427 -7.53 11.48 -17.08
C ALA A 427 -6.34 12.38 -16.73
N GLY A 428 -5.77 12.25 -15.53
CA GLY A 428 -4.56 12.96 -15.11
C GLY A 428 -3.34 12.52 -15.92
N ALA A 429 -3.16 11.23 -16.14
CA ALA A 429 -2.08 10.69 -16.97
C ALA A 429 -2.20 11.10 -18.43
N ALA A 430 -3.40 11.06 -19.02
CA ALA A 430 -3.63 11.50 -20.41
C ALA A 430 -3.30 13.00 -20.62
N ARG A 431 -3.60 13.84 -19.62
CA ARG A 431 -3.15 15.26 -19.64
C ARG A 431 -1.64 15.38 -19.53
N ALA A 432 -1.01 14.52 -18.69
CA ALA A 432 0.43 14.53 -18.51
C ALA A 432 1.21 14.05 -19.76
N VAL A 433 0.59 13.32 -20.68
CA VAL A 433 1.17 13.04 -22.01
C VAL A 433 1.33 14.33 -22.79
N ARG A 434 0.34 15.22 -22.78
CA ARG A 434 0.37 16.50 -23.52
C ARG A 434 1.19 17.56 -22.80
N ARG A 435 1.06 17.61 -21.46
CA ARG A 435 1.76 18.55 -20.57
C ARG A 435 2.54 17.74 -19.51
N PRO A 436 3.78 17.29 -19.83
CA PRO A 436 4.49 16.35 -18.99
C PRO A 436 4.74 16.91 -17.60
N VAL A 437 4.32 16.15 -16.60
CA VAL A 437 4.54 16.46 -15.19
C VAL A 437 5.65 15.58 -14.62
N GLY A 438 6.45 16.14 -13.72
CA GLY A 438 7.52 15.47 -13.02
C GLY A 438 7.32 15.48 -11.50
N GLY A 439 8.42 15.32 -10.75
CA GLY A 439 8.44 15.42 -9.30
C GLY A 439 7.57 14.39 -8.60
N PRO A 440 6.89 14.75 -7.48
CA PRO A 440 6.15 13.80 -6.64
C PRO A 440 5.03 13.05 -7.37
N ARG A 441 4.37 13.68 -8.34
CA ARG A 441 3.32 13.01 -9.14
C ARG A 441 3.92 11.92 -10.04
N MET A 442 5.05 12.20 -10.65
CA MET A 442 5.74 11.19 -11.45
C MET A 442 6.32 10.09 -10.55
N LEU A 443 6.84 10.43 -9.35
CA LEU A 443 7.27 9.42 -8.39
C LEU A 443 6.12 8.48 -8.02
N ALA A 444 4.93 9.02 -7.71
CA ALA A 444 3.74 8.21 -7.42
C ALA A 444 3.37 7.31 -8.61
N GLY A 445 3.34 7.85 -9.83
CA GLY A 445 3.06 7.07 -11.05
C GLY A 445 4.09 5.96 -11.30
N VAL A 446 5.39 6.26 -11.14
CA VAL A 446 6.47 5.26 -11.29
C VAL A 446 6.37 4.18 -10.20
N SER A 447 6.02 4.55 -8.96
CA SER A 447 5.81 3.59 -7.88
C SER A 447 4.64 2.64 -8.16
N VAL A 448 3.51 3.17 -8.64
CA VAL A 448 2.36 2.35 -9.05
C VAL A 448 2.72 1.43 -10.22
N THR A 449 3.42 1.96 -11.25
CA THR A 449 3.89 1.14 -12.39
C THR A 449 4.83 0.02 -11.91
N GLY A 450 5.77 0.34 -11.03
CA GLY A 450 6.68 -0.65 -10.47
C GLY A 450 5.95 -1.75 -9.69
N LEU A 451 4.90 -1.38 -8.94
CA LEU A 451 4.06 -2.37 -8.26
C LEU A 451 3.26 -3.24 -9.24
N ILE A 452 2.71 -2.65 -10.33
CA ILE A 452 2.03 -3.42 -11.39
C ILE A 452 3.00 -4.47 -11.97
N LEU A 453 4.21 -4.07 -12.32
CA LEU A 453 5.23 -4.98 -12.87
C LEU A 453 5.64 -6.05 -11.85
N PHE A 454 5.83 -5.68 -10.59
CA PHE A 454 6.17 -6.62 -9.53
C PHE A 454 5.08 -7.67 -9.34
N LEU A 455 3.81 -7.24 -9.17
CA LEU A 455 2.69 -8.15 -8.93
C LEU A 455 2.28 -8.95 -10.19
N SER A 456 2.71 -8.56 -11.38
CA SER A 456 2.53 -9.40 -12.58
C SER A 456 3.32 -10.69 -12.52
N LEU A 457 4.42 -10.73 -11.76
CA LEU A 457 5.29 -11.90 -11.58
C LEU A 457 5.10 -12.58 -10.22
N TRP A 458 4.63 -11.85 -9.22
CA TRP A 458 4.46 -12.29 -7.84
C TRP A 458 3.08 -12.91 -7.60
N GLU A 459 2.88 -13.58 -6.47
CA GLU A 459 1.55 -13.95 -5.98
C GLU A 459 0.58 -12.76 -6.05
N THR A 460 -0.68 -13.02 -6.37
CA THR A 460 -1.69 -12.01 -6.68
C THR A 460 -2.84 -12.03 -5.67
N LYS A 461 -3.10 -10.89 -5.03
CA LYS A 461 -4.30 -10.59 -4.25
C LYS A 461 -4.61 -9.10 -4.35
N ALA A 462 -5.88 -8.71 -4.28
CA ALA A 462 -6.29 -7.30 -4.34
C ALA A 462 -5.66 -6.48 -3.19
N ARG A 463 -5.57 -7.04 -1.98
CA ARG A 463 -4.96 -6.39 -0.81
C ARG A 463 -3.50 -6.01 -1.00
N TYR A 464 -2.77 -6.64 -1.93
CA TYR A 464 -1.36 -6.30 -2.19
C TYR A 464 -1.17 -4.94 -2.85
N ALA A 465 -2.21 -4.38 -3.47
CA ALA A 465 -2.21 -3.02 -3.98
C ALA A 465 -2.63 -1.98 -2.93
N PHE A 466 -3.19 -2.41 -1.78
CA PHE A 466 -3.84 -1.52 -0.82
C PHE A 466 -2.89 -0.48 -0.22
N ASN A 467 -1.67 -0.85 0.13
CA ASN A 467 -0.67 0.07 0.68
C ASN A 467 -0.18 1.15 -0.31
N PHE A 468 -0.52 1.03 -1.62
CA PHE A 468 -0.26 2.03 -2.66
C PHE A 468 -1.49 2.88 -3.02
N THR A 469 -2.66 2.61 -2.44
CA THR A 469 -3.87 3.42 -2.67
C THR A 469 -3.67 4.91 -2.35
N PRO A 470 -2.85 5.31 -1.34
CA PRO A 470 -2.53 6.71 -1.12
C PRO A 470 -1.91 7.42 -2.33
N PHE A 471 -1.09 6.72 -3.12
CA PHE A 471 -0.52 7.28 -4.35
C PHE A 471 -1.59 7.48 -5.43
N LEU A 472 -2.56 6.55 -5.54
CA LEU A 472 -3.68 6.68 -6.46
C LEU A 472 -4.58 7.87 -6.07
N LEU A 473 -4.90 8.02 -4.79
CA LEU A 473 -5.70 9.15 -4.28
C LEU A 473 -4.99 10.50 -4.50
N LEU A 474 -3.66 10.56 -4.34
CA LEU A 474 -2.88 11.75 -4.66
C LEU A 474 -2.91 12.09 -6.15
N LEU A 475 -2.77 11.08 -7.02
CA LEU A 475 -2.86 11.25 -8.48
C LEU A 475 -4.27 11.68 -8.91
N ALA A 476 -5.32 11.11 -8.32
CA ALA A 476 -6.72 11.49 -8.56
C ALA A 476 -7.00 12.94 -8.12
N ALA A 477 -6.54 13.35 -6.93
CA ALA A 477 -6.66 14.73 -6.45
C ALA A 477 -5.93 15.71 -7.39
N ALA A 478 -4.71 15.35 -7.81
CA ALA A 478 -3.93 16.16 -8.75
C ALA A 478 -4.57 16.23 -10.15
N ALA A 479 -5.36 15.23 -10.53
CA ALA A 479 -6.11 15.22 -11.77
C ALA A 479 -7.28 16.22 -11.78
N LEU A 480 -7.89 16.47 -10.65
CA LEU A 480 -9.01 17.41 -10.52
C LEU A 480 -8.57 18.86 -10.35
N LEU A 481 -7.36 19.09 -9.89
CA LEU A 481 -6.82 20.41 -9.61
C LEU A 481 -5.63 20.69 -10.50
N GLU A 482 -5.70 21.74 -11.30
CA GLU A 482 -4.55 22.19 -12.09
C GLU A 482 -3.47 22.75 -11.15
N PRO A 483 -2.21 22.34 -11.28
CA PRO A 483 -1.12 22.97 -10.55
C PRO A 483 -0.91 24.41 -11.06
N PRO A 484 -0.35 25.31 -10.23
CA PRO A 484 0.12 26.60 -10.72
C PRO A 484 1.12 26.42 -11.87
N ALA A 485 1.09 27.36 -12.82
CA ALA A 485 1.83 27.30 -14.10
C ALA A 485 3.37 27.19 -14.00
N GLU A 486 3.94 27.28 -12.81
CA GLU A 486 5.40 27.38 -12.59
C GLU A 486 6.15 26.05 -12.45
N GLU A 487 5.50 24.89 -12.60
CA GLU A 487 6.13 23.57 -12.40
C GLU A 487 6.20 22.70 -13.68
N SER A 488 6.20 23.30 -14.86
CA SER A 488 6.41 22.58 -16.14
C SER A 488 7.89 22.35 -16.44
#